data_6c642e57b90a5364c01edb94b22a1712
#
_entry.id   6c642e57b90a5364c01edb94b22a1712
#
_cell.length_a   1.000
_cell.length_b   1.000
_cell.length_c   1.000
_cell.angle_alpha   90.00
_cell.angle_beta   90.00
_cell.angle_gamma   90.00
#
_symmetry.space_group_name_H-M   'P 1'
#
loop_
_entity.id
_entity.type
_entity.pdbx_description
1 polymer ?
#
loop_
_entity_poly.entity_id
_entity_poly.type
_entity_poly.pdbx_seq_one_letter_code
_entity_poly.pdbx_strand_id
1 'polypeptide(L)'
;MFTGIVETQSEVLGLANGVLRLARPRFFKSLKKGQSIAVNGCCLSVNDFSKNEIEFCLMQETLECTNLGQAKAVNLERALPADGRFEGHVVAGHVDGVLAFLRSEGERFYFQMPTDFSQFFVHKGSVALNGVSLTVASESEKEFCICLIDQTLEKTNLGKLKVGDMVNFECDLLAKFFLKSLREK
;
A
#
# COMPACT_ATOMS: atom_id res chain seq x y z
N MET A 1 12.33 -2.25 2.19
CA MET A 1 11.80 -3.11 1.11
C MET A 1 10.80 -4.06 1.70
N PHE A 2 9.70 -4.31 1.00
CA PHE A 2 8.54 -5.10 1.42
C PHE A 2 8.15 -6.06 0.29
N THR A 3 7.19 -6.93 0.54
CA THR A 3 6.70 -7.90 -0.46
C THR A 3 5.24 -7.66 -0.85
N GLY A 4 4.54 -6.77 -0.13
CA GLY A 4 3.11 -6.54 -0.29
C GLY A 4 2.25 -7.63 0.38
N ILE A 5 2.82 -8.38 1.31
CA ILE A 5 2.11 -9.35 2.14
C ILE A 5 1.80 -8.68 3.47
N VAL A 6 0.61 -8.09 3.55
CA VAL A 6 0.15 -7.37 4.74
C VAL A 6 0.10 -8.31 5.95
N GLU A 7 0.71 -7.88 7.06
CA GLU A 7 0.71 -8.65 8.29
C GLU A 7 -0.57 -8.44 9.12
N THR A 8 -1.09 -7.20 9.13
CA THR A 8 -2.28 -6.82 9.91
C THR A 8 -2.82 -5.46 9.51
N GLN A 9 -4.00 -5.13 10.03
CA GLN A 9 -4.53 -3.77 10.04
C GLN A 9 -4.27 -3.12 11.40
N SER A 10 -4.18 -1.79 11.40
CA SER A 10 -4.08 -0.98 12.62
C SER A 10 -5.01 0.23 12.54
N GLU A 11 -5.59 0.60 13.66
CA GLU A 11 -6.40 1.80 13.81
C GLU A 11 -5.51 3.05 13.81
N VAL A 12 -5.98 4.11 13.14
CA VAL A 12 -5.38 5.43 13.20
C VAL A 12 -5.91 6.13 14.44
N LEU A 13 -5.04 6.37 15.42
CA LEU A 13 -5.38 7.05 16.69
C LEU A 13 -5.39 8.56 16.54
N GLY A 14 -4.70 9.09 15.56
CA GLY A 14 -4.69 10.50 15.22
C GLY A 14 -3.57 10.91 14.30
N LEU A 15 -3.77 12.06 13.66
CA LEU A 15 -2.77 12.76 12.86
C LEU A 15 -2.79 14.23 13.26
N ALA A 16 -1.71 14.71 13.85
CA ALA A 16 -1.57 16.11 14.28
C ALA A 16 -0.12 16.58 14.11
N ASN A 17 0.06 17.79 13.61
CA ASN A 17 1.39 18.41 13.43
C ASN A 17 2.36 17.52 12.61
N GLY A 18 1.85 16.80 11.61
CA GLY A 18 2.65 15.88 10.79
C GLY A 18 3.03 14.57 11.48
N VAL A 19 2.50 14.29 12.69
CA VAL A 19 2.74 13.02 13.40
C VAL A 19 1.51 12.13 13.32
N LEU A 20 1.67 10.99 12.62
CA LEU A 20 0.68 9.93 12.54
C LEU A 20 0.88 8.96 13.71
N ARG A 21 -0.18 8.71 14.47
CA ARG A 21 -0.20 7.74 15.57
C ARG A 21 -1.12 6.58 15.23
N LEU A 22 -0.61 5.38 15.37
CA LEU A 22 -1.30 4.13 15.09
C LEU A 22 -1.36 3.25 16.33
N ALA A 23 -2.42 2.48 16.49
CA ALA A 23 -2.49 1.44 17.50
C ALA A 23 -1.40 0.38 17.22
N ARG A 24 -0.59 0.06 18.23
CA ARG A 24 0.49 -0.92 18.08
C ARG A 24 -0.05 -2.36 18.08
N PRO A 25 0.15 -3.15 17.02
CA PRO A 25 -0.20 -4.56 17.02
C PRO A 25 0.56 -5.31 18.12
N ARG A 26 -0.13 -6.16 18.89
CA ARG A 26 0.47 -6.87 20.04
C ARG A 26 1.68 -7.74 19.68
N PHE A 27 1.73 -8.25 18.45
CA PHE A 27 2.84 -9.10 17.99
C PHE A 27 4.03 -8.32 17.41
N PHE A 28 3.92 -6.99 17.24
CA PHE A 28 5.06 -6.12 16.91
C PHE A 28 5.94 -5.90 18.14
N LYS A 29 6.57 -6.98 18.65
CA LYS A 29 7.27 -6.96 19.95
C LYS A 29 8.60 -6.21 19.91
N SER A 30 9.37 -6.36 18.84
CA SER A 30 10.78 -5.88 18.75
C SER A 30 10.90 -4.68 17.83
N LEU A 31 10.13 -3.61 18.09
CA LEU A 31 10.26 -2.36 17.34
C LEU A 31 11.54 -1.61 17.74
N LYS A 32 12.10 -0.88 16.76
CA LYS A 32 13.23 0.04 16.96
C LYS A 32 12.91 1.38 16.29
N LYS A 33 13.35 2.50 16.90
CA LYS A 33 13.31 3.81 16.23
C LYS A 33 14.16 3.76 14.96
N GLY A 34 13.66 4.36 13.88
CA GLY A 34 14.28 4.31 12.56
C GLY A 34 13.97 3.03 11.74
N GLN A 35 13.28 2.04 12.32
CA GLN A 35 12.83 0.87 11.58
C GLN A 35 11.75 1.26 10.56
N SER A 36 11.82 0.69 9.36
CA SER A 36 10.80 0.90 8.33
C SER A 36 9.60 -0.02 8.52
N ILE A 37 8.41 0.57 8.38
CA ILE A 37 7.13 -0.14 8.30
C ILE A 37 6.37 0.44 7.10
N ALA A 38 5.79 -0.41 6.25
CA ALA A 38 4.84 0.00 5.23
C ALA A 38 3.47 0.25 5.89
N VAL A 39 2.96 1.46 5.76
CA VAL A 39 1.66 1.92 6.27
C VAL A 39 0.78 2.25 5.07
N ASN A 40 -0.25 1.46 4.79
CA ASN A 40 -0.98 1.50 3.52
C ASN A 40 -0.03 1.54 2.31
N GLY A 41 1.06 0.77 2.36
CA GLY A 41 2.07 0.73 1.30
C GLY A 41 3.09 1.87 1.33
N CYS A 42 2.92 2.89 2.17
CA CYS A 42 3.92 3.96 2.32
C CYS A 42 5.01 3.55 3.31
N CYS A 43 6.26 3.56 2.88
CA CYS A 43 7.42 3.27 3.72
C CYS A 43 7.66 4.42 4.71
N LEU A 44 7.39 4.17 5.99
CA LEU A 44 7.58 5.15 7.05
C LEU A 44 8.58 4.63 8.08
N SER A 45 9.42 5.53 8.58
CA SER A 45 10.34 5.23 9.68
C SER A 45 9.64 5.44 11.02
N VAL A 46 9.72 4.46 11.90
CA VAL A 46 9.23 4.57 13.28
C VAL A 46 9.97 5.72 13.99
N ASN A 47 9.24 6.76 14.35
CA ASN A 47 9.76 7.91 15.09
C ASN A 47 9.83 7.61 16.58
N ASP A 48 8.71 7.16 17.14
CA ASP A 48 8.61 6.72 18.52
C ASP A 48 7.57 5.60 18.68
N PHE A 49 7.57 4.93 19.82
CA PHE A 49 6.57 3.91 20.12
C PHE A 49 6.44 3.70 21.63
N SER A 50 5.26 3.29 22.04
CA SER A 50 4.94 2.83 23.38
C SER A 50 4.51 1.37 23.37
N LYS A 51 3.97 0.88 24.49
CA LYS A 51 3.33 -0.43 24.57
C LYS A 51 2.13 -0.56 23.61
N ASN A 52 1.40 0.55 23.40
CA ASN A 52 0.10 0.55 22.72
C ASN A 52 0.09 1.35 21.40
N GLU A 53 1.10 2.14 21.12
CA GLU A 53 1.12 3.08 19.99
C GLU A 53 2.44 3.02 19.22
N ILE A 54 2.38 3.39 17.95
CA ILE A 54 3.54 3.65 17.08
C ILE A 54 3.34 5.02 16.46
N GLU A 55 4.39 5.83 16.43
CA GLU A 55 4.40 7.16 15.85
C GLU A 55 5.30 7.24 14.61
N PHE A 56 4.81 7.97 13.61
CA PHE A 56 5.53 8.25 12.38
C PHE A 56 5.47 9.75 12.07
N CYS A 57 6.59 10.36 11.70
CA CYS A 57 6.61 11.71 11.17
C CYS A 57 6.36 11.66 9.67
N LEU A 58 5.30 12.33 9.20
CA LEU A 58 4.95 12.43 7.80
C LEU A 58 5.47 13.75 7.22
N MET A 59 6.11 13.67 6.06
CA MET A 59 6.44 14.84 5.26
C MET A 59 5.20 15.35 4.54
N GLN A 60 5.19 16.62 4.16
CA GLN A 60 4.08 17.22 3.40
C GLN A 60 3.79 16.45 2.11
N GLU A 61 4.81 16.08 1.36
CA GLU A 61 4.71 15.26 0.15
C GLU A 61 4.00 13.92 0.41
N THR A 62 4.31 13.26 1.54
CA THR A 62 3.65 12.01 1.92
C THR A 62 2.14 12.20 2.13
N LEU A 63 1.74 13.32 2.75
CA LEU A 63 0.33 13.64 2.97
C LEU A 63 -0.40 13.95 1.67
N GLU A 64 0.28 14.57 0.71
CA GLU A 64 -0.28 14.93 -0.61
C GLU A 64 -0.41 13.73 -1.54
N CYS A 65 0.56 12.81 -1.50
CA CYS A 65 0.61 11.65 -2.39
C CYS A 65 -0.12 10.41 -1.86
N THR A 66 -0.58 10.40 -0.59
CA THR A 66 -1.16 9.21 0.03
C THR A 66 -2.53 9.46 0.65
N ASN A 67 -3.27 8.37 0.92
CA ASN A 67 -4.54 8.43 1.64
C ASN A 67 -4.40 8.51 3.17
N LEU A 68 -3.17 8.63 3.71
CA LEU A 68 -2.92 8.55 5.16
C LEU A 68 -3.57 9.68 5.95
N GLY A 69 -3.76 10.85 5.33
CA GLY A 69 -4.44 11.99 5.95
C GLY A 69 -5.92 11.75 6.27
N GLN A 70 -6.56 10.77 5.63
CA GLN A 70 -8.01 10.50 5.75
C GLN A 70 -8.30 9.09 6.28
N ALA A 71 -7.29 8.22 6.35
CA ALA A 71 -7.44 6.82 6.73
C ALA A 71 -7.86 6.68 8.20
N LYS A 72 -8.86 5.84 8.47
CA LYS A 72 -9.26 5.45 9.84
C LYS A 72 -8.56 4.17 10.29
N ALA A 73 -8.22 3.33 9.36
CA ALA A 73 -7.43 2.12 9.56
C ALA A 73 -6.48 1.91 8.40
N VAL A 74 -5.32 1.36 8.68
CA VAL A 74 -4.24 1.17 7.70
C VAL A 74 -3.73 -0.27 7.73
N ASN A 75 -3.29 -0.75 6.58
CA ASN A 75 -2.53 -2.00 6.46
C ASN A 75 -1.10 -1.78 6.94
N LEU A 76 -0.54 -2.74 7.65
CA LEU A 76 0.84 -2.72 8.13
C LEU A 76 1.61 -3.93 7.63
N GLU A 77 2.83 -3.69 7.16
CA GLU A 77 3.83 -4.70 6.85
C GLU A 77 5.20 -4.22 7.35
N ARG A 78 5.91 -5.06 8.14
CA ARG A 78 7.29 -4.78 8.52
C ARG A 78 8.23 -5.09 7.37
N ALA A 79 9.37 -4.41 7.32
CA ALA A 79 10.40 -4.69 6.32
C ALA A 79 10.75 -6.18 6.28
N LEU A 80 10.91 -6.71 5.05
CA LEU A 80 11.31 -8.10 4.81
C LEU A 80 12.64 -8.39 5.52
N PRO A 81 12.70 -9.37 6.43
CA PRO A 81 13.95 -9.79 7.04
C PRO A 81 14.87 -10.47 6.00
N ALA A 82 16.18 -10.45 6.23
CA ALA A 82 17.17 -10.97 5.28
C ALA A 82 17.04 -12.47 4.97
N ASP A 83 16.45 -13.21 5.90
CA ASP A 83 16.13 -14.65 5.80
C ASP A 83 14.65 -14.92 5.49
N GLY A 84 13.89 -13.88 5.20
CA GLY A 84 12.46 -13.94 4.87
C GLY A 84 12.18 -14.47 3.48
N ARG A 85 10.94 -14.93 3.28
CA ARG A 85 10.45 -15.36 1.96
C ARG A 85 9.91 -14.19 1.17
N PHE A 86 10.13 -14.24 -0.13
CA PHE A 86 9.60 -13.29 -1.08
C PHE A 86 8.28 -13.83 -1.66
N GLU A 87 7.14 -13.56 -0.99
CA GLU A 87 5.86 -14.21 -1.31
C GLU A 87 4.92 -13.35 -2.19
N GLY A 88 5.23 -12.06 -2.40
CA GLY A 88 4.51 -11.16 -3.29
C GLY A 88 5.38 -10.69 -4.45
N HIS A 89 5.47 -9.36 -4.65
CA HIS A 89 6.40 -8.73 -5.59
C HIS A 89 7.27 -7.68 -4.88
N VAL A 90 8.23 -7.06 -5.58
CA VAL A 90 9.08 -6.02 -4.98
C VAL A 90 8.26 -4.77 -4.71
N VAL A 91 7.96 -4.52 -3.44
CA VAL A 91 7.28 -3.31 -2.99
C VAL A 91 8.30 -2.45 -2.23
N ALA A 92 8.58 -1.28 -2.79
CA ALA A 92 9.55 -0.34 -2.20
C ALA A 92 8.94 0.42 -1.02
N GLY A 93 7.63 0.60 -1.04
CA GLY A 93 6.90 1.50 -0.14
C GLY A 93 6.91 2.95 -0.64
N HIS A 94 7.15 3.14 -1.92
CA HIS A 94 7.18 4.45 -2.59
C HIS A 94 5.90 4.62 -3.41
N VAL A 95 4.86 5.08 -2.71
CA VAL A 95 3.53 5.31 -3.27
C VAL A 95 3.60 6.29 -4.44
N ASP A 96 3.03 5.91 -5.58
CA ASP A 96 3.00 6.73 -6.79
C ASP A 96 1.84 7.74 -6.77
N GLY A 97 0.81 7.48 -5.96
CA GLY A 97 -0.36 8.33 -5.81
C GLY A 97 -1.55 7.57 -5.25
N VAL A 98 -2.71 8.15 -5.40
CA VAL A 98 -3.98 7.58 -4.97
C VAL A 98 -4.93 7.41 -6.15
N LEU A 99 -5.79 6.40 -6.07
CA LEU A 99 -6.83 6.14 -7.08
C LEU A 99 -8.13 5.73 -6.41
N ALA A 100 -9.25 5.97 -7.08
CA ALA A 100 -10.57 5.67 -6.54
C ALA A 100 -10.95 4.20 -6.73
N PHE A 101 -11.54 3.60 -5.69
CA PHE A 101 -12.29 2.35 -5.82
C PHE A 101 -13.64 2.64 -6.47
N LEU A 102 -13.94 1.95 -7.57
CA LEU A 102 -15.13 2.22 -8.38
C LEU A 102 -16.31 1.31 -8.02
N ARG A 103 -16.06 0.00 -7.90
CA ARG A 103 -17.07 -1.02 -7.57
C ARG A 103 -16.46 -2.39 -7.34
N SER A 104 -17.26 -3.31 -6.80
CA SER A 104 -16.95 -4.74 -6.77
C SER A 104 -18.07 -5.57 -7.40
N GLU A 105 -17.70 -6.66 -8.04
CA GLU A 105 -18.58 -7.64 -8.66
C GLU A 105 -18.09 -9.04 -8.23
N GLY A 106 -18.64 -9.55 -7.14
CA GLY A 106 -18.11 -10.74 -6.48
C GLY A 106 -16.67 -10.52 -6.01
N GLU A 107 -15.76 -11.39 -6.44
CA GLU A 107 -14.33 -11.29 -6.13
C GLU A 107 -13.57 -10.23 -6.95
N ARG A 108 -14.20 -9.63 -7.96
CA ARG A 108 -13.61 -8.61 -8.84
C ARG A 108 -13.79 -7.22 -8.26
N PHE A 109 -12.68 -6.51 -8.11
CA PHE A 109 -12.59 -5.14 -7.61
C PHE A 109 -12.04 -4.23 -8.68
N TYR A 110 -12.79 -3.18 -9.02
CA TYR A 110 -12.48 -2.25 -10.09
C TYR A 110 -12.01 -0.92 -9.53
N PHE A 111 -10.91 -0.43 -10.09
CA PHE A 111 -10.27 0.82 -9.68
C PHE A 111 -10.06 1.73 -10.87
N GLN A 112 -10.05 3.02 -10.62
CA GLN A 112 -9.75 4.03 -11.63
C GLN A 112 -8.33 3.79 -12.19
N MET A 113 -8.19 3.85 -13.52
CA MET A 113 -6.88 3.82 -14.16
C MET A 113 -6.17 5.17 -13.95
N PRO A 114 -4.98 5.20 -13.34
CA PRO A 114 -4.20 6.42 -13.22
C PRO A 114 -3.56 6.75 -14.57
N THR A 115 -4.04 7.81 -15.24
CA THR A 115 -3.72 8.14 -16.64
C THR A 115 -2.21 8.20 -16.90
N ASP A 116 -1.47 8.87 -16.01
CA ASP A 116 -0.01 9.06 -16.18
C ASP A 116 0.81 7.79 -15.91
N PHE A 117 0.18 6.78 -15.35
CA PHE A 117 0.80 5.51 -14.97
C PHE A 117 0.20 4.30 -15.70
N SER A 118 -0.73 4.51 -16.64
CA SER A 118 -1.46 3.42 -17.31
C SER A 118 -0.53 2.38 -17.96
N GLN A 119 0.61 2.81 -18.48
CA GLN A 119 1.61 1.93 -19.11
C GLN A 119 2.24 0.90 -18.17
N PHE A 120 2.10 1.07 -16.86
CA PHE A 120 2.60 0.11 -15.86
C PHE A 120 1.56 -0.95 -15.46
N PHE A 121 0.29 -0.75 -15.86
CA PHE A 121 -0.80 -1.68 -15.57
C PHE A 121 -1.01 -2.60 -16.77
N VAL A 122 -0.45 -3.79 -16.69
CA VAL A 122 -0.57 -4.80 -17.77
C VAL A 122 -1.27 -6.04 -17.27
N HIS A 123 -2.02 -6.71 -18.13
CA HIS A 123 -2.68 -7.98 -17.79
C HIS A 123 -1.68 -8.98 -17.18
N LYS A 124 -2.01 -9.53 -16.02
CA LYS A 124 -1.16 -10.41 -15.19
C LYS A 124 0.10 -9.75 -14.61
N GLY A 125 0.25 -8.42 -14.76
CA GLY A 125 1.27 -7.67 -14.06
C GLY A 125 0.95 -7.49 -12.58
N SER A 126 1.94 -7.04 -11.80
CA SER A 126 1.80 -6.75 -10.38
C SER A 126 1.50 -5.29 -10.14
N VAL A 127 0.74 -5.01 -9.08
CA VAL A 127 0.50 -3.68 -8.52
C VAL A 127 0.34 -3.81 -7.01
N ALA A 128 0.81 -2.82 -6.24
CA ALA A 128 0.49 -2.75 -4.82
C ALA A 128 -0.65 -1.73 -4.60
N LEU A 129 -1.73 -2.17 -3.92
CA LEU A 129 -2.84 -1.29 -3.49
C LEU A 129 -2.93 -1.28 -1.96
N ASN A 130 -2.83 -0.10 -1.35
CA ASN A 130 -2.68 0.05 0.10
C ASN A 130 -1.64 -0.93 0.68
N GLY A 131 -0.55 -1.15 -0.05
CA GLY A 131 0.53 -2.06 0.32
C GLY A 131 0.25 -3.54 0.10
N VAL A 132 -0.87 -3.92 -0.51
CA VAL A 132 -1.20 -5.31 -0.83
C VAL A 132 -0.70 -5.64 -2.23
N SER A 133 0.15 -6.67 -2.36
CA SER A 133 0.60 -7.22 -3.64
C SER A 133 -0.54 -7.92 -4.36
N LEU A 134 -0.88 -7.45 -5.56
CA LEU A 134 -2.02 -7.92 -6.33
C LEU A 134 -1.66 -8.10 -7.80
N THR A 135 -2.42 -8.97 -8.47
CA THR A 135 -2.29 -9.21 -9.90
C THR A 135 -3.40 -8.50 -10.66
N VAL A 136 -3.06 -7.75 -11.71
CA VAL A 136 -4.02 -7.13 -12.62
C VAL A 136 -4.74 -8.21 -13.42
N ALA A 137 -6.04 -8.36 -13.20
CA ALA A 137 -6.88 -9.35 -13.90
C ALA A 137 -7.36 -8.86 -15.26
N SER A 138 -7.58 -7.56 -15.41
CA SER A 138 -7.89 -6.90 -16.69
C SER A 138 -7.65 -5.39 -16.56
N GLU A 139 -7.44 -4.74 -17.69
CA GLU A 139 -7.26 -3.29 -17.79
C GLU A 139 -7.98 -2.72 -19.00
N SER A 140 -8.32 -1.45 -18.91
CA SER A 140 -8.84 -0.60 -19.98
C SER A 140 -8.30 0.83 -19.83
N GLU A 141 -8.63 1.72 -20.73
CA GLU A 141 -8.21 3.13 -20.64
C GLU A 141 -8.72 3.85 -19.37
N LYS A 142 -9.85 3.40 -18.79
CA LYS A 142 -10.52 4.09 -17.67
C LYS A 142 -10.39 3.39 -16.34
N GLU A 143 -10.27 2.07 -16.34
CA GLU A 143 -10.26 1.26 -15.14
C GLU A 143 -9.42 -0.01 -15.30
N PHE A 144 -8.98 -0.54 -14.18
CA PHE A 144 -8.42 -1.89 -14.11
C PHE A 144 -9.11 -2.70 -13.02
N CYS A 145 -8.98 -4.01 -13.13
CA CYS A 145 -9.60 -4.98 -12.24
C CYS A 145 -8.53 -5.86 -11.59
N ILE A 146 -8.72 -6.13 -10.31
CA ILE A 146 -8.01 -7.18 -9.57
C ILE A 146 -9.03 -8.17 -9.01
N CYS A 147 -8.58 -9.39 -8.68
CA CYS A 147 -9.41 -10.36 -7.96
C CYS A 147 -8.87 -10.50 -6.53
N LEU A 148 -9.76 -10.42 -5.53
CA LEU A 148 -9.41 -10.62 -4.13
C LEU A 148 -9.90 -11.98 -3.65
N ILE A 149 -9.02 -12.70 -2.96
CA ILE A 149 -9.37 -13.93 -2.25
C ILE A 149 -9.83 -13.60 -0.83
N ASP A 150 -10.60 -14.49 -0.20
CA ASP A 150 -11.17 -14.29 1.14
C ASP A 150 -10.12 -13.87 2.17
N GLN A 151 -8.96 -14.50 2.15
CA GLN A 151 -7.87 -14.15 3.07
C GLN A 151 -7.41 -12.69 2.92
N THR A 152 -7.38 -12.14 1.71
CA THR A 152 -7.02 -10.74 1.47
C THR A 152 -8.12 -9.80 1.95
N LEU A 153 -9.38 -10.16 1.70
CA LEU A 153 -10.54 -9.40 2.18
C LEU A 153 -10.58 -9.29 3.70
N GLU A 154 -10.27 -10.37 4.41
CA GLU A 154 -10.27 -10.42 5.87
C GLU A 154 -9.08 -9.69 6.49
N LYS A 155 -7.87 -9.92 5.96
CA LYS A 155 -6.62 -9.42 6.55
C LYS A 155 -6.31 -7.97 6.23
N THR A 156 -6.90 -7.42 5.16
CA THR A 156 -6.56 -6.06 4.69
C THR A 156 -7.76 -5.13 4.71
N ASN A 157 -7.50 -3.83 4.63
CA ASN A 157 -8.56 -2.83 4.56
C ASN A 157 -9.27 -2.79 3.18
N LEU A 158 -8.77 -3.53 2.18
CA LEU A 158 -9.41 -3.61 0.86
C LEU A 158 -10.81 -4.24 0.91
N GLY A 159 -11.05 -5.18 1.83
CA GLY A 159 -12.38 -5.79 2.02
C GLY A 159 -13.45 -4.85 2.59
N LYS A 160 -13.07 -3.64 3.03
CA LYS A 160 -13.97 -2.65 3.65
C LYS A 160 -14.19 -1.42 2.79
N LEU A 161 -13.65 -1.40 1.56
CA LEU A 161 -13.75 -0.27 0.65
C LEU A 161 -15.20 0.01 0.26
N LYS A 162 -15.51 1.30 0.17
CA LYS A 162 -16.77 1.83 -0.37
C LYS A 162 -16.47 2.58 -1.66
N VAL A 163 -17.42 2.60 -2.57
CA VAL A 163 -17.30 3.36 -3.83
C VAL A 163 -16.88 4.80 -3.54
N GLY A 164 -15.82 5.23 -4.21
CA GLY A 164 -15.21 6.53 -4.02
C GLY A 164 -14.07 6.58 -2.99
N ASP A 165 -13.85 5.52 -2.21
CA ASP A 165 -12.69 5.46 -1.30
C ASP A 165 -11.38 5.51 -2.10
N MET A 166 -10.43 6.32 -1.61
CA MET A 166 -9.11 6.44 -2.23
C MET A 166 -8.15 5.41 -1.65
N VAL A 167 -7.43 4.72 -2.53
CA VAL A 167 -6.38 3.76 -2.16
C VAL A 167 -5.02 4.22 -2.69
N ASN A 168 -3.98 4.02 -1.92
CA ASN A 168 -2.61 4.23 -2.38
C ASN A 168 -2.27 3.18 -3.43
N PHE A 169 -1.57 3.57 -4.49
CA PHE A 169 -1.01 2.60 -5.42
C PHE A 169 0.50 2.78 -5.58
N GLU A 170 1.18 1.67 -5.79
CA GLU A 170 2.59 1.61 -6.19
C GLU A 170 2.71 0.69 -7.40
N CYS A 171 3.23 1.21 -8.51
CA CYS A 171 3.51 0.43 -9.71
C CYS A 171 4.71 -0.50 -9.46
N ASP A 172 4.71 -1.65 -10.13
CA ASP A 172 5.84 -2.58 -10.06
C ASP A 172 7.15 -1.88 -10.40
N LEU A 173 8.11 -1.94 -9.48
CA LEU A 173 9.41 -1.31 -9.59
C LEU A 173 10.19 -1.80 -10.82
N LEU A 174 10.07 -3.07 -11.17
CA LEU A 174 10.73 -3.63 -12.35
C LEU A 174 10.16 -3.04 -13.63
N ALA A 175 8.84 -2.84 -13.70
CA ALA A 175 8.20 -2.19 -14.84
C ALA A 175 8.68 -0.74 -15.00
N LYS A 176 8.86 0.01 -13.90
CA LYS A 176 9.40 1.38 -13.93
C LYS A 176 10.80 1.43 -14.52
N PHE A 177 11.71 0.56 -14.06
CA PHE A 177 13.07 0.50 -14.59
C PHE A 177 13.12 0.05 -16.04
N PHE A 178 12.32 -0.95 -16.41
CA PHE A 178 12.24 -1.43 -17.78
C PHE A 178 11.81 -0.32 -18.76
N LEU A 179 10.70 0.36 -18.46
CA LEU A 179 10.19 1.45 -19.30
C LEU A 179 11.15 2.64 -19.37
N LYS A 180 11.83 2.97 -18.26
CA LYS A 180 12.88 4.00 -18.28
C LYS A 180 14.00 3.63 -19.24
N SER A 181 14.48 2.39 -19.21
CA SER A 181 15.57 1.93 -20.09
C SER A 181 15.23 1.94 -21.58
N LEU A 182 13.94 1.84 -21.93
CA LEU A 182 13.47 1.95 -23.32
C LEU A 182 13.42 3.40 -23.83
N ARG A 183 13.20 4.37 -22.94
CA ARG A 183 13.12 5.80 -23.28
C ARG A 183 14.48 6.48 -23.43
N GLU A 184 15.53 5.87 -22.92
CA GLU A 184 16.91 6.37 -22.99
C GLU A 184 17.68 5.85 -24.24
N LYS A 185 17.01 5.12 -25.12
CA LYS A 185 17.51 4.67 -26.44
C LYS A 185 16.91 5.51 -27.55
#